data_bccc449e31f01cfb8ac69062d8320662
#
_entry.id   bccc449e31f01cfb8ac69062d8320662
#
_cell.length_a   1.000
_cell.length_b   1.000
_cell.length_c   1.000
_cell.angle_alpha   90.00
_cell.angle_beta   90.00
_cell.angle_gamma   90.00
#
_symmetry.space_group_name_H-M   'P 1'
#
loop_
_entity.id
_entity.type
_entity.pdbx_description
1 polymer ?
#
loop_
_entity_poly.entity_id
_entity_poly.type
_entity_poly.pdbx_seq_one_letter_code
_entity_poly.pdbx_strand_id
1 'polypeptide(L)'
;SDFPVSHIHEFDRNHLPTPAQVELLINSRRSNRAFSQKPIPQEDLLRIIEAGHRAPTATNAQGVKMVLVTNEKIMKEISRITINIFNSAADKLENPLLKPLLKRIMPQNYGYVPVFRRLRDEFEQGNDGILRGAKAAIFIYTDKKSRFGCQDSNLAYQNASLMAESMGIAQFYTGFICSAAGMDHSNKIQKLLGIEGTLHAGMALGIPLFHFEKYIDRKELDLKI
;
A
#
# COMPACT_ATOMS: atom_id res chain seq x y z
N SER A 1 31.68 -10.23 -4.87
CA SER A 1 30.35 -10.22 -4.20
C SER A 1 30.61 -10.14 -2.69
N ASP A 2 30.06 -9.14 -2.05
CA ASP A 2 30.25 -8.88 -0.60
C ASP A 2 29.31 -9.73 0.27
N PHE A 3 28.62 -10.72 -0.35
CA PHE A 3 27.70 -11.61 0.36
C PHE A 3 28.42 -12.85 0.86
N PRO A 4 28.14 -13.28 2.11
CA PRO A 4 28.62 -14.56 2.63
C PRO A 4 28.17 -15.73 1.76
N VAL A 5 29.01 -16.75 1.59
CA VAL A 5 28.68 -17.95 0.78
C VAL A 5 27.39 -18.62 1.26
N SER A 6 27.09 -18.57 2.57
CA SER A 6 25.86 -19.08 3.16
C SER A 6 24.58 -18.38 2.69
N HIS A 7 24.69 -17.22 2.05
CA HIS A 7 23.57 -16.47 1.49
C HIS A 7 23.39 -16.71 -0.01
N ILE A 8 24.20 -17.59 -0.61
CA ILE A 8 24.12 -17.96 -2.03
C ILE A 8 23.34 -19.26 -2.11
N HIS A 9 22.21 -19.23 -2.82
CA HIS A 9 21.35 -20.39 -3.02
C HIS A 9 21.31 -20.76 -4.51
N GLU A 10 21.59 -22.02 -4.80
CA GLU A 10 21.38 -22.59 -6.13
C GLU A 10 19.90 -22.89 -6.34
N PHE A 11 19.42 -22.79 -7.56
CA PHE A 11 18.07 -23.20 -7.93
C PHE A 11 18.07 -23.86 -9.31
N ASP A 12 17.17 -24.81 -9.50
CA ASP A 12 16.94 -25.45 -10.80
C ASP A 12 16.02 -24.57 -11.66
N ARG A 13 16.51 -24.11 -12.80
CA ARG A 13 15.76 -23.30 -13.74
C ARG A 13 14.52 -24.00 -14.32
N ASN A 14 14.51 -25.35 -14.33
CA ASN A 14 13.36 -26.12 -14.77
C ASN A 14 12.13 -25.99 -13.83
N HIS A 15 12.34 -25.54 -12.60
CA HIS A 15 11.28 -25.27 -11.64
C HIS A 15 10.74 -23.82 -11.68
N LEU A 16 11.25 -23.00 -12.60
CA LEU A 16 10.66 -21.67 -12.80
C LEU A 16 9.24 -21.78 -13.38
N PRO A 17 8.33 -20.89 -13.01
CA PRO A 17 7.00 -20.88 -13.58
C PRO A 17 7.05 -20.64 -15.09
N THR A 18 6.15 -21.28 -15.81
CA THR A 18 5.99 -21.05 -17.25
C THR A 18 5.49 -19.63 -17.53
N PRO A 19 5.72 -19.07 -18.75
CA PRO A 19 5.18 -17.76 -19.13
C PRO A 19 3.67 -17.65 -18.88
N ALA A 20 2.90 -18.68 -19.25
CA ALA A 20 1.45 -18.69 -19.03
C ALA A 20 1.05 -18.62 -17.54
N GLN A 21 1.81 -19.27 -16.65
CA GLN A 21 1.58 -19.17 -15.21
C GLN A 21 1.88 -17.77 -14.66
N VAL A 22 2.93 -17.13 -15.15
CA VAL A 22 3.29 -15.76 -14.77
C VAL A 22 2.23 -14.78 -15.29
N GLU A 23 1.81 -14.92 -16.54
CA GLU A 23 0.74 -14.09 -17.14
C GLU A 23 -0.57 -14.22 -16.36
N LEU A 24 -0.98 -15.46 -16.00
CA LEU A 24 -2.17 -15.70 -15.20
C LEU A 24 -2.08 -15.00 -13.85
N LEU A 25 -0.95 -15.13 -13.14
CA LEU A 25 -0.74 -14.48 -11.84
C LEU A 25 -0.81 -12.94 -11.94
N ILE A 26 -0.23 -12.36 -12.99
CA ILE A 26 -0.27 -10.91 -13.22
C ILE A 26 -1.70 -10.45 -13.51
N ASN A 27 -2.44 -11.20 -14.34
CA ASN A 27 -3.79 -10.86 -14.75
C ASN A 27 -4.83 -11.07 -13.64
N SER A 28 -4.69 -12.13 -12.83
CA SER A 28 -5.62 -12.44 -11.73
C SER A 28 -5.55 -11.42 -10.59
N ARG A 29 -4.35 -10.87 -10.33
CA ARG A 29 -4.14 -9.96 -9.20
C ARG A 29 -5.06 -8.73 -9.25
N ARG A 30 -5.86 -8.57 -8.21
CA ARG A 30 -6.78 -7.42 -8.05
C ARG A 30 -6.68 -6.81 -6.65
N SER A 31 -7.16 -5.58 -6.55
CA SER A 31 -7.44 -4.95 -5.25
C SER A 31 -8.74 -5.52 -4.68
N ASN A 32 -8.65 -6.55 -3.86
CA ASN A 32 -9.78 -7.09 -3.13
C ASN A 32 -9.86 -6.45 -1.74
N ARG A 33 -11.02 -5.87 -1.42
CA ARG A 33 -11.27 -5.09 -0.19
C ARG A 33 -12.34 -5.74 0.69
N ALA A 34 -12.75 -6.95 0.36
CA ALA A 34 -13.75 -7.72 1.10
C ALA A 34 -13.04 -8.80 1.92
N PHE A 35 -12.81 -8.52 3.19
CA PHE A 35 -12.08 -9.38 4.09
C PHE A 35 -13.01 -10.13 5.06
N SER A 36 -12.68 -11.37 5.32
CA SER A 36 -13.28 -12.16 6.40
C SER A 36 -12.69 -11.75 7.76
N GLN A 37 -13.30 -12.25 8.84
CA GLN A 37 -12.76 -12.02 10.18
C GLN A 37 -11.62 -12.97 10.56
N LYS A 38 -11.24 -13.91 9.68
CA LYS A 38 -10.16 -14.86 9.93
C LYS A 38 -8.80 -14.16 9.98
N PRO A 39 -7.94 -14.47 10.94
CA PRO A 39 -6.57 -13.97 10.97
C PRO A 39 -5.76 -14.58 9.81
N ILE A 40 -4.74 -13.85 9.36
CA ILE A 40 -3.75 -14.39 8.42
C ILE A 40 -2.66 -15.10 9.26
N PRO A 41 -2.23 -16.32 8.91
CA PRO A 41 -1.10 -16.97 9.56
C PRO A 41 0.16 -16.08 9.49
N GLN A 42 0.93 -16.03 10.57
CA GLN A 42 2.13 -15.18 10.64
C GLN A 42 3.18 -15.59 9.60
N GLU A 43 3.32 -16.88 9.33
CA GLU A 43 4.23 -17.42 8.32
C GLU A 43 3.90 -16.89 6.91
N ASP A 44 2.61 -16.76 6.59
CA ASP A 44 2.14 -16.23 5.31
C ASP A 44 2.46 -14.74 5.19
N LEU A 45 2.28 -13.97 6.26
CA LEU A 45 2.66 -12.55 6.29
C LEU A 45 4.17 -12.38 6.09
N LEU A 46 4.99 -13.23 6.71
CA LEU A 46 6.45 -13.19 6.56
C LEU A 46 6.87 -13.56 5.13
N ARG A 47 6.23 -14.53 4.48
CA ARG A 47 6.49 -14.87 3.08
C ARG A 47 6.16 -13.71 2.13
N ILE A 48 5.07 -12.98 2.38
CA ILE A 48 4.71 -11.79 1.59
C ILE A 48 5.75 -10.69 1.77
N ILE A 49 6.21 -10.46 3.01
CA ILE A 49 7.26 -9.47 3.33
C ILE A 49 8.57 -9.83 2.64
N GLU A 50 8.98 -11.11 2.73
CA GLU A 50 10.20 -11.59 2.08
C GLU A 50 10.16 -11.41 0.56
N ALA A 51 9.02 -11.71 -0.08
CA ALA A 51 8.85 -11.46 -1.51
C ALA A 51 9.01 -9.98 -1.86
N GLY A 52 8.46 -9.10 -1.03
CA GLY A 52 8.66 -7.65 -1.18
C GLY A 52 10.12 -7.25 -1.00
N HIS A 53 10.80 -7.82 -0.02
CA HIS A 53 12.22 -7.55 0.25
C HIS A 53 13.14 -7.98 -0.90
N ARG A 54 12.75 -8.99 -1.69
CA ARG A 54 13.45 -9.45 -2.89
C ARG A 54 13.29 -8.54 -4.11
N ALA A 55 12.56 -7.47 -4.02
CA ALA A 55 12.41 -6.54 -5.15
C ALA A 55 13.76 -5.88 -5.50
N PRO A 56 14.00 -5.62 -6.79
CA PRO A 56 15.19 -4.88 -7.19
C PRO A 56 15.15 -3.46 -6.63
N THR A 57 16.33 -2.94 -6.30
CA THR A 57 16.50 -1.55 -5.85
C THR A 57 17.53 -0.84 -6.70
N ALA A 58 17.38 0.46 -6.86
CA ALA A 58 18.35 1.27 -7.60
C ALA A 58 19.77 1.07 -7.04
N THR A 59 20.72 0.80 -7.93
CA THR A 59 22.12 0.51 -7.58
C THR A 59 22.31 -0.66 -6.58
N ASN A 60 21.32 -1.53 -6.46
CA ASN A 60 21.27 -2.58 -5.44
C ASN A 60 21.45 -2.05 -4.00
N ALA A 61 20.90 -0.87 -3.71
CA ALA A 61 21.06 -0.20 -2.42
C ALA A 61 20.39 -0.92 -1.26
N GLN A 62 19.37 -1.78 -1.53
CA GLN A 62 18.63 -2.59 -0.56
C GLN A 62 18.11 -1.77 0.66
N GLY A 63 17.79 -0.49 0.40
CA GLY A 63 17.39 0.47 1.44
C GLY A 63 15.90 0.46 1.80
N VAL A 64 15.12 -0.46 1.25
CA VAL A 64 13.69 -0.60 1.54
C VAL A 64 13.50 -1.24 2.91
N LYS A 65 12.66 -0.62 3.73
CA LYS A 65 12.29 -1.08 5.08
C LYS A 65 10.79 -1.29 5.15
N MET A 66 10.33 -2.23 5.99
CA MET A 66 8.93 -2.56 6.13
C MET A 66 8.50 -2.63 7.59
N VAL A 67 7.26 -2.23 7.86
CA VAL A 67 6.60 -2.40 9.15
C VAL A 67 5.34 -3.23 8.94
N LEU A 68 5.21 -4.33 9.68
CA LEU A 68 4.00 -5.14 9.77
C LEU A 68 3.16 -4.68 10.96
N VAL A 69 1.89 -4.42 10.74
CA VAL A 69 0.91 -4.09 11.76
C VAL A 69 -0.23 -5.10 11.73
N THR A 70 -0.43 -5.81 12.83
CA THR A 70 -1.55 -6.75 13.04
C THR A 70 -2.43 -6.34 14.23
N ASN A 71 -2.01 -5.34 14.99
CA ASN A 71 -2.75 -4.85 16.14
C ASN A 71 -3.94 -3.99 15.68
N GLU A 72 -5.14 -4.43 15.96
CA GLU A 72 -6.39 -3.76 15.53
C GLU A 72 -6.52 -2.33 16.06
N LYS A 73 -6.03 -2.06 17.29
CA LYS A 73 -6.09 -0.70 17.87
C LYS A 73 -5.16 0.24 17.09
N ILE A 74 -3.97 -0.22 16.73
CA ILE A 74 -3.02 0.58 15.92
C ILE A 74 -3.60 0.80 14.53
N MET A 75 -4.18 -0.21 13.90
CA MET A 75 -4.81 -0.10 12.57
C MET A 75 -5.96 0.90 12.59
N LYS A 76 -6.84 0.85 13.59
CA LYS A 76 -7.93 1.82 13.77
C LYS A 76 -7.40 3.24 13.97
N GLU A 77 -6.31 3.39 14.73
CA GLU A 77 -5.68 4.68 14.96
C GLU A 77 -5.06 5.26 13.69
N ILE A 78 -4.43 4.42 12.83
CA ILE A 78 -3.94 4.83 11.50
C ILE A 78 -5.08 5.37 10.64
N SER A 79 -6.21 4.66 10.60
CA SER A 79 -7.41 5.12 9.87
C SER A 79 -7.90 6.45 10.41
N ARG A 80 -7.99 6.60 11.73
CA ARG A 80 -8.42 7.85 12.39
C ARG A 80 -7.51 9.03 12.06
N ILE A 81 -6.19 8.84 12.15
CA ILE A 81 -5.20 9.87 11.81
C ILE A 81 -5.33 10.25 10.32
N THR A 82 -5.45 9.28 9.43
CA THR A 82 -5.62 9.51 7.99
C THR A 82 -6.85 10.37 7.70
N ILE A 83 -7.98 10.03 8.30
CA ILE A 83 -9.24 10.77 8.15
C ILE A 83 -9.11 12.19 8.70
N ASN A 84 -8.49 12.38 9.86
CA ASN A 84 -8.28 13.69 10.45
C ASN A 84 -7.40 14.60 9.57
N ILE A 85 -6.34 14.05 8.96
CA ILE A 85 -5.49 14.79 8.02
C ILE A 85 -6.32 15.24 6.80
N PHE A 86 -7.10 14.35 6.22
CA PHE A 86 -7.95 14.67 5.08
C PHE A 86 -9.03 15.70 5.40
N ASN A 87 -9.68 15.61 6.57
CA ASN A 87 -10.68 16.59 6.96
C ASN A 87 -10.05 17.96 7.25
N SER A 88 -8.87 18.00 7.85
CA SER A 88 -8.13 19.26 8.02
C SER A 88 -7.77 19.90 6.67
N ALA A 89 -7.45 19.10 5.66
CA ALA A 89 -7.23 19.59 4.30
C ALA A 89 -8.54 20.11 3.67
N ALA A 90 -9.66 19.39 3.85
CA ALA A 90 -10.97 19.82 3.38
C ALA A 90 -11.39 21.15 4.04
N ASP A 91 -11.19 21.30 5.34
CA ASP A 91 -11.50 22.54 6.08
C ASP A 91 -10.72 23.74 5.51
N LYS A 92 -9.44 23.55 5.18
CA LYS A 92 -8.62 24.59 4.53
C LYS A 92 -9.16 24.97 3.15
N LEU A 93 -9.54 23.98 2.32
CA LEU A 93 -10.09 24.21 1.00
C LEU A 93 -11.46 24.90 1.04
N GLU A 94 -12.27 24.61 2.05
CA GLU A 94 -13.61 25.20 2.24
C GLU A 94 -13.60 26.52 3.02
N ASN A 95 -12.45 26.94 3.57
CA ASN A 95 -12.34 28.20 4.29
C ASN A 95 -12.80 29.38 3.42
N PRO A 96 -13.80 30.17 3.83
CA PRO A 96 -14.38 31.23 2.99
C PRO A 96 -13.38 32.26 2.50
N LEU A 97 -12.35 32.58 3.31
CA LEU A 97 -11.32 33.56 2.96
C LEU A 97 -10.33 33.03 1.94
N LEU A 98 -10.01 31.73 1.99
CA LEU A 98 -9.01 31.11 1.11
C LEU A 98 -9.60 30.46 -0.14
N LYS A 99 -10.87 30.07 -0.07
CA LYS A 99 -11.56 29.32 -1.13
C LYS A 99 -11.47 29.94 -2.52
N PRO A 100 -11.67 31.25 -2.75
CA PRO A 100 -11.57 31.83 -4.09
C PRO A 100 -10.18 31.68 -4.69
N LEU A 101 -9.14 31.90 -3.89
CA LEU A 101 -7.74 31.78 -4.29
C LEU A 101 -7.37 30.31 -4.53
N LEU A 102 -7.66 29.42 -3.58
CA LEU A 102 -7.32 27.99 -3.68
C LEU A 102 -8.04 27.30 -4.83
N LYS A 103 -9.31 27.66 -5.10
CA LYS A 103 -10.06 27.12 -6.24
C LYS A 103 -9.44 27.51 -7.58
N ARG A 104 -8.77 28.64 -7.67
CA ARG A 104 -8.05 29.08 -8.86
C ARG A 104 -6.71 28.35 -9.02
N ILE A 105 -5.97 28.10 -7.93
CA ILE A 105 -4.61 27.54 -7.96
C ILE A 105 -4.66 26.01 -8.01
N MET A 106 -5.59 25.37 -7.30
CA MET A 106 -5.68 23.93 -7.10
C MET A 106 -7.12 23.40 -7.33
N PRO A 107 -7.73 23.66 -8.51
CA PRO A 107 -9.15 23.31 -8.76
C PRO A 107 -9.41 21.81 -8.61
N GLN A 108 -8.44 20.95 -8.98
CA GLN A 108 -8.55 19.49 -8.92
C GLN A 108 -8.71 18.96 -7.48
N ASN A 109 -8.21 19.68 -6.47
CA ASN A 109 -8.27 19.24 -5.08
C ASN A 109 -9.69 19.30 -4.50
N TYR A 110 -10.55 20.15 -5.07
CA TYR A 110 -11.95 20.26 -4.62
C TYR A 110 -12.77 19.00 -4.89
N GLY A 111 -12.41 18.22 -5.90
CA GLY A 111 -13.05 16.93 -6.16
C GLY A 111 -12.89 15.89 -5.04
N TYR A 112 -11.88 16.05 -4.16
CA TYR A 112 -11.65 15.15 -3.05
C TYR A 112 -12.42 15.53 -1.77
N VAL A 113 -12.90 16.75 -1.64
CA VAL A 113 -13.59 17.24 -0.43
C VAL A 113 -14.80 16.34 -0.09
N PRO A 114 -15.71 16.00 -1.01
CA PRO A 114 -16.83 15.10 -0.70
C PRO A 114 -16.36 13.71 -0.25
N VAL A 115 -15.26 13.21 -0.83
CA VAL A 115 -14.69 11.91 -0.46
C VAL A 115 -14.17 11.95 0.99
N PHE A 116 -13.45 13.00 1.37
CA PHE A 116 -12.91 13.16 2.71
C PHE A 116 -14.01 13.28 3.77
N ARG A 117 -15.08 14.04 3.48
CA ARG A 117 -16.25 14.15 4.36
C ARG A 117 -16.95 12.80 4.53
N ARG A 118 -17.20 12.08 3.44
CA ARG A 118 -17.81 10.76 3.48
C ARG A 118 -16.97 9.77 4.30
N LEU A 119 -15.64 9.72 4.13
CA LEU A 119 -14.77 8.84 4.90
C LEU A 119 -14.85 9.11 6.41
N ARG A 120 -14.99 10.36 6.81
CA ARG A 120 -15.22 10.74 8.21
C ARG A 120 -16.57 10.22 8.69
N ASP A 121 -17.63 10.55 7.97
CA ASP A 121 -19.01 10.22 8.37
C ASP A 121 -19.21 8.69 8.44
N GLU A 122 -18.64 7.93 7.49
CA GLU A 122 -18.62 6.47 7.54
C GLU A 122 -17.85 5.95 8.77
N PHE A 123 -16.69 6.53 9.08
CA PHE A 123 -15.88 6.10 10.23
C PHE A 123 -16.55 6.38 11.57
N GLU A 124 -17.25 7.52 11.71
CA GLU A 124 -18.05 7.87 12.90
C GLU A 124 -19.22 6.88 13.10
N GLN A 125 -19.73 6.29 12.01
CA GLN A 125 -20.75 5.23 12.02
C GLN A 125 -20.16 3.82 12.23
N GLY A 126 -18.84 3.70 12.45
CA GLY A 126 -18.15 2.43 12.67
C GLY A 126 -17.66 1.73 11.40
N ASN A 127 -17.78 2.35 10.24
CA ASN A 127 -17.36 1.80 8.95
C ASN A 127 -15.99 2.38 8.56
N ASP A 128 -14.94 1.57 8.63
CA ASP A 128 -13.59 1.98 8.22
C ASP A 128 -13.43 1.92 6.69
N GLY A 129 -13.55 3.06 6.02
CA GLY A 129 -13.30 3.21 4.59
C GLY A 129 -11.82 3.21 4.19
N ILE A 130 -10.89 3.30 5.17
CA ILE A 130 -9.43 3.36 4.94
C ILE A 130 -8.83 1.95 4.85
N LEU A 131 -8.91 1.16 5.93
CA LEU A 131 -8.36 -0.20 6.00
C LEU A 131 -9.42 -1.30 5.79
N ARG A 132 -10.71 -0.96 5.83
CA ARG A 132 -11.82 -1.84 5.44
C ARG A 132 -11.87 -3.17 6.20
N GLY A 133 -11.50 -3.15 7.49
CA GLY A 133 -11.46 -4.35 8.31
C GLY A 133 -10.34 -5.34 7.97
N ALA A 134 -9.29 -4.89 7.30
CA ALA A 134 -8.08 -5.68 7.07
C ALA A 134 -7.53 -6.23 8.40
N LYS A 135 -6.93 -7.41 8.36
CA LYS A 135 -6.35 -8.08 9.55
C LYS A 135 -4.85 -7.85 9.70
N ALA A 136 -4.21 -7.35 8.65
CA ALA A 136 -2.83 -6.91 8.67
C ALA A 136 -2.62 -5.74 7.71
N ALA A 137 -1.60 -4.95 7.97
CA ALA A 137 -1.09 -3.95 7.05
C ALA A 137 0.43 -3.98 7.03
N ILE A 138 1.02 -3.85 5.84
CA ILE A 138 2.45 -3.71 5.64
C ILE A 138 2.69 -2.30 5.11
N PHE A 139 3.58 -1.56 5.77
CA PHE A 139 3.98 -0.22 5.35
C PHE A 139 5.43 -0.25 4.90
N ILE A 140 5.69 0.33 3.73
CA ILE A 140 6.98 0.26 3.05
C ILE A 140 7.57 1.66 2.96
N TYR A 141 8.78 1.82 3.47
CA TYR A 141 9.44 3.11 3.60
C TYR A 141 10.92 3.03 3.34
N THR A 142 11.55 4.17 3.16
CA THR A 142 13.00 4.32 3.04
C THR A 142 13.49 5.48 3.89
N ASP A 143 14.79 5.61 4.04
CA ASP A 143 15.39 6.79 4.64
C ASP A 143 15.01 8.05 3.84
N LYS A 144 14.85 9.19 4.53
CA LYS A 144 14.41 10.45 3.92
C LYS A 144 15.27 10.91 2.75
N LYS A 145 16.55 10.53 2.74
CA LYS A 145 17.52 10.90 1.72
C LYS A 145 17.57 9.94 0.53
N SER A 146 16.78 8.86 0.54
CA SER A 146 16.78 7.91 -0.56
C SER A 146 16.25 8.54 -1.84
N ARG A 147 17.09 8.64 -2.86
CA ARG A 147 16.74 9.24 -4.16
C ARG A 147 15.66 8.45 -4.91
N PHE A 148 15.70 7.13 -4.81
CA PHE A 148 14.79 6.22 -5.51
C PHE A 148 13.80 5.53 -4.56
N GLY A 149 13.64 6.05 -3.34
CA GLY A 149 12.85 5.41 -2.29
C GLY A 149 11.40 5.13 -2.70
N CYS A 150 10.79 6.02 -3.47
CA CYS A 150 9.41 5.82 -3.97
C CYS A 150 9.36 4.66 -4.97
N GLN A 151 10.26 4.63 -5.94
CA GLN A 151 10.33 3.58 -6.97
C GLN A 151 10.60 2.22 -6.33
N ASP A 152 11.64 2.12 -5.53
CA ASP A 152 12.06 0.89 -4.85
C ASP A 152 10.94 0.33 -3.95
N SER A 153 10.27 1.21 -3.19
CA SER A 153 9.15 0.80 -2.33
C SER A 153 7.94 0.31 -3.11
N ASN A 154 7.66 0.88 -4.28
CA ASN A 154 6.56 0.42 -5.12
C ASN A 154 6.89 -0.88 -5.86
N LEU A 155 8.15 -1.14 -6.22
CA LEU A 155 8.60 -2.44 -6.70
C LEU A 155 8.45 -3.51 -5.61
N ALA A 156 8.84 -3.19 -4.37
CA ALA A 156 8.65 -4.06 -3.22
C ALA A 156 7.16 -4.37 -2.97
N TYR A 157 6.29 -3.35 -3.03
CA TYR A 157 4.84 -3.56 -2.97
C TYR A 157 4.36 -4.50 -4.07
N GLN A 158 4.83 -4.34 -5.31
CA GLN A 158 4.37 -5.16 -6.43
C GLN A 158 4.75 -6.63 -6.23
N ASN A 159 5.98 -6.93 -5.84
CA ASN A 159 6.39 -8.30 -5.53
C ASN A 159 5.56 -8.91 -4.40
N ALA A 160 5.37 -8.17 -3.30
CA ALA A 160 4.53 -8.59 -2.19
C ALA A 160 3.08 -8.84 -2.62
N SER A 161 2.53 -8.03 -3.53
CA SER A 161 1.16 -8.17 -4.01
C SER A 161 0.95 -9.40 -4.89
N LEU A 162 1.95 -9.77 -5.69
CA LEU A 162 1.92 -11.00 -6.49
C LEU A 162 2.04 -12.24 -5.58
N MET A 163 2.90 -12.19 -4.55
CA MET A 163 2.99 -13.26 -3.57
C MET A 163 1.66 -13.44 -2.82
N ALA A 164 1.04 -12.37 -2.35
CA ALA A 164 -0.26 -12.44 -1.69
C ALA A 164 -1.33 -13.06 -2.61
N GLU A 165 -1.38 -12.67 -3.88
CA GLU A 165 -2.31 -13.24 -4.87
C GLU A 165 -2.08 -14.74 -5.05
N SER A 166 -0.82 -15.19 -5.21
CA SER A 166 -0.47 -16.61 -5.37
C SER A 166 -0.85 -17.48 -4.16
N MET A 167 -0.94 -16.85 -2.99
CA MET A 167 -1.33 -17.49 -1.72
C MET A 167 -2.84 -17.40 -1.45
N GLY A 168 -3.63 -16.79 -2.35
CA GLY A 168 -5.06 -16.56 -2.14
C GLY A 168 -5.37 -15.54 -1.04
N ILE A 169 -4.42 -14.69 -0.67
CA ILE A 169 -4.59 -13.64 0.34
C ILE A 169 -5.00 -12.34 -0.37
N ALA A 170 -6.16 -11.81 0.02
CA ALA A 170 -6.66 -10.56 -0.51
C ALA A 170 -5.83 -9.37 -0.03
N GLN A 171 -5.62 -8.41 -0.92
CA GLN A 171 -4.87 -7.21 -0.63
C GLN A 171 -5.35 -6.01 -1.43
N PHE A 172 -5.02 -4.81 -0.95
CA PHE A 172 -5.09 -3.58 -1.74
C PHE A 172 -4.04 -2.57 -1.31
N TYR A 173 -3.69 -1.66 -2.23
CA TYR A 173 -2.74 -0.58 -1.98
C TYR A 173 -3.36 0.48 -1.06
N THR A 174 -2.66 0.85 0.02
CA THR A 174 -3.13 1.83 1.03
C THR A 174 -2.85 3.28 0.61
N GLY A 175 -3.29 3.65 -0.60
CA GLY A 175 -3.03 4.96 -1.19
C GLY A 175 -3.49 6.15 -0.33
N PHE A 176 -4.61 6.02 0.38
CA PHE A 176 -5.08 7.07 1.29
C PHE A 176 -4.09 7.33 2.43
N ILE A 177 -3.55 6.26 3.02
CA ILE A 177 -2.58 6.38 4.12
C ILE A 177 -1.29 7.02 3.62
N CYS A 178 -0.77 6.57 2.46
CA CYS A 178 0.42 7.15 1.85
C CYS A 178 0.23 8.63 1.50
N SER A 179 -0.93 8.99 0.94
CA SER A 179 -1.28 10.38 0.65
C SER A 179 -1.35 11.23 1.91
N ALA A 180 -2.03 10.75 2.95
CA ALA A 180 -2.13 11.46 4.23
C ALA A 180 -0.76 11.64 4.88
N ALA A 181 0.08 10.60 4.87
CA ALA A 181 1.44 10.68 5.39
C ALA A 181 2.30 11.71 4.64
N GLY A 182 2.11 11.85 3.32
CA GLY A 182 2.77 12.88 2.52
C GLY A 182 2.26 14.30 2.77
N MET A 183 1.01 14.46 3.20
CA MET A 183 0.40 15.75 3.52
C MET A 183 0.70 16.22 4.95
N ASP A 184 1.03 15.30 5.86
CA ASP A 184 1.23 15.60 7.28
C ASP A 184 2.68 15.91 7.62
N HIS A 185 3.03 17.19 7.68
CA HIS A 185 4.35 17.65 8.10
C HIS A 185 4.71 17.28 9.56
N SER A 186 3.74 16.92 10.39
CA SER A 186 3.99 16.46 11.77
C SER A 186 4.30 14.97 11.88
N ASN A 187 4.23 14.21 10.77
CA ASN A 187 4.56 12.81 10.66
C ASN A 187 3.83 11.90 11.67
N LYS A 188 2.54 12.14 11.90
CA LYS A 188 1.76 11.42 12.93
C LYS A 188 1.69 9.92 12.66
N ILE A 189 1.47 9.52 11.38
CA ILE A 189 1.42 8.12 10.98
C ILE A 189 2.81 7.48 11.18
N GLN A 190 3.87 8.14 10.70
CA GLN A 190 5.23 7.63 10.85
C GLN A 190 5.63 7.48 12.31
N LYS A 191 5.28 8.45 13.17
CA LYS A 191 5.53 8.38 14.63
C LYS A 191 4.79 7.21 15.28
N LEU A 192 3.51 7.02 14.93
CA LEU A 192 2.71 5.90 15.44
C LEU A 192 3.34 4.54 15.06
N LEU A 193 3.91 4.46 13.86
CA LEU A 193 4.53 3.24 13.32
C LEU A 193 6.02 3.09 13.71
N GLY A 194 6.63 4.05 14.40
CA GLY A 194 8.06 4.05 14.70
C GLY A 194 8.95 4.18 13.46
N ILE A 195 8.46 4.82 12.39
CA ILE A 195 9.18 5.00 11.13
C ILE A 195 10.04 6.26 11.18
N GLU A 196 11.35 6.08 11.05
CA GLU A 196 12.32 7.15 10.84
C GLU A 196 12.64 7.27 9.35
N GLY A 197 11.69 7.79 8.55
CA GLY A 197 11.87 7.83 7.11
C GLY A 197 10.67 8.41 6.39
N THR A 198 10.60 8.14 5.08
CA THR A 198 9.47 8.51 4.23
C THR A 198 8.67 7.27 3.88
N LEU A 199 7.37 7.29 4.20
CA LEU A 199 6.43 6.26 3.81
C LEU A 199 6.04 6.46 2.34
N HIS A 200 6.27 5.43 1.51
CA HIS A 200 6.03 5.51 0.06
C HIS A 200 4.92 4.60 -0.42
N ALA A 201 4.80 3.41 0.18
CA ALA A 201 3.82 2.41 -0.23
C ALA A 201 3.26 1.67 0.99
N GLY A 202 2.17 0.96 0.80
CA GLY A 202 1.61 0.12 1.83
C GLY A 202 0.52 -0.79 1.28
N MET A 203 0.28 -1.86 2.02
CA MET A 203 -0.64 -2.93 1.67
C MET A 203 -1.52 -3.25 2.85
N ALA A 204 -2.83 -3.28 2.65
CA ALA A 204 -3.79 -3.86 3.60
C ALA A 204 -4.10 -5.29 3.16
N LEU A 205 -4.16 -6.23 4.10
CA LEU A 205 -4.25 -7.66 3.87
C LEU A 205 -5.36 -8.30 4.69
N GLY A 206 -5.98 -9.35 4.14
CA GLY A 206 -6.97 -10.16 4.84
C GLY A 206 -7.28 -11.45 4.08
N ILE A 207 -7.85 -12.43 4.78
CA ILE A 207 -8.42 -13.59 4.12
C ILE A 207 -9.68 -13.12 3.38
N PRO A 208 -9.80 -13.35 2.06
CA PRO A 208 -10.92 -12.83 1.28
C PRO A 208 -12.24 -13.48 1.65
N LEU A 209 -13.33 -12.73 1.51
CA LEU A 209 -14.69 -13.29 1.55
C LEU A 209 -15.04 -14.05 0.28
N PHE A 210 -14.44 -13.67 -0.83
CA PHE A 210 -14.60 -14.33 -2.13
C PHE A 210 -13.35 -14.08 -3.01
N HIS A 211 -13.12 -14.97 -3.95
CA HIS A 211 -12.09 -14.83 -4.98
C HIS A 211 -12.71 -14.35 -6.29
N PHE A 212 -11.93 -13.58 -7.04
CA PHE A 212 -12.31 -13.24 -8.40
C PHE A 212 -11.88 -14.38 -9.35
N GLU A 213 -12.80 -14.89 -10.14
CA GLU A 213 -12.54 -15.97 -11.09
C GLU A 213 -12.33 -15.46 -12.51
N LYS A 214 -12.43 -14.16 -12.73
CA LYS A 214 -12.30 -13.52 -14.05
C LYS A 214 -11.43 -12.28 -13.97
N TYR A 215 -10.62 -12.07 -14.98
CA TYR A 215 -9.93 -10.80 -15.20
C TYR A 215 -10.49 -10.11 -16.45
N ILE A 216 -10.21 -8.83 -16.55
CA ILE A 216 -10.70 -7.95 -17.62
C ILE A 216 -9.49 -7.39 -18.32
N ASP A 217 -9.53 -7.34 -19.64
CA ASP A 217 -8.48 -6.74 -20.46
C ASP A 217 -8.26 -5.27 -20.08
N ARG A 218 -7.02 -4.84 -20.21
CA ARG A 218 -6.66 -3.44 -20.05
C ARG A 218 -7.10 -2.66 -21.28
N LYS A 219 -7.16 -1.34 -21.13
CA LYS A 219 -7.25 -0.43 -22.27
C LYS A 219 -6.08 -0.70 -23.22
N GLU A 220 -6.31 -0.39 -24.49
CA GLU A 220 -5.30 -0.52 -25.52
C GLU A 220 -4.00 0.19 -25.12
N LEU A 221 -2.89 -0.47 -25.36
CA LEU A 221 -1.56 0.06 -25.03
C LEU A 221 -1.16 1.09 -26.10
N ASP A 222 -0.92 2.32 -25.70
CA ASP A 222 -0.26 3.31 -26.57
C ASP A 222 1.24 2.98 -26.61
N LEU A 223 1.63 2.15 -27.60
CA LEU A 223 2.99 1.72 -27.80
C LEU A 223 3.58 2.42 -29.02
N LYS A 224 4.67 3.15 -28.82
CA LYS A 224 5.50 3.69 -29.89
C LYS A 224 6.70 2.75 -30.10
N ILE A 225 6.88 2.29 -31.36
CA ILE A 225 7.98 1.41 -31.78
C ILE A 225 8.90 2.22 -32.70
#